data_983aab91714436caeb0d626d47a8b211
#
_entry.id   983aab91714436caeb0d626d47a8b211
#
_cell.length_a   1.000
_cell.length_b   1.000
_cell.length_c   1.000
_cell.angle_alpha   90.00
_cell.angle_beta   90.00
_cell.angle_gamma   90.00
#
_symmetry.space_group_name_H-M   'P 1'
#
loop_
_entity.id
_entity.type
_entity.pdbx_description
1 polymer ?
#
loop_
_entity_poly.entity_id
_entity_poly.type
_entity_poly.pdbx_seq_one_letter_code
_entity_poly.pdbx_strand_id
1 'polypeptide(L)'
;MSKNKDKKANVKGLRSLLYNNKFVLLLSVILAFGIWIWVSIEKSPEVEVTISSVPVKIDMDNSVPAQLNLQIFGDNNYTVDITVKGKKFIVSALTADDFSVVAQTNYVDSAGKKSLQLKATSAKSDNFDIVGLSKNYIEVYFDTYKETEMALKPSIIAPGNKTVTDGCILGNIVFSKNTVIVSGPSTEVNKVTSVTAETSISAPLTATTTVTPELKLVGAAADELSNVSILEGDTAITMTMPVLKLVELPTTVTFRNAPANYLDGNMVFSVSPSRISAAVPVEKVDQITSLSVGTIDFSELDAGLNTLNFKASDITDFMITDQSIKNFKVSVNMSGMTSGLFSVPAANVTITGQKQGYNSVVTSNGISGVKLIGPADSISKINPDMLSVKLDLTSYDVKEGEQKIPVLITVTGDTAVWAHGTYYVTINSTASEQ
;
A
#
# COMPACT_ATOMS: atom_id res chain seq x y z
N MET A 1 38.56 -61.76 78.17
CA MET A 1 39.94 -61.77 77.66
C MET A 1 39.95 -61.14 76.34
N SER A 2 40.53 -60.07 76.17
CA SER A 2 41.86 -59.63 76.02
C SER A 2 41.90 -58.44 75.05
N LYS A 3 42.56 -57.53 75.49
CA LYS A 3 43.63 -56.67 75.12
C LYS A 3 43.26 -55.42 74.29
N ASN A 4 43.18 -54.39 75.11
CA ASN A 4 43.50 -53.00 74.70
C ASN A 4 44.87 -52.91 74.03
N LYS A 5 44.99 -52.32 72.90
CA LYS A 5 46.26 -51.82 72.38
C LYS A 5 46.14 -50.27 72.13
N ASP A 6 46.66 -49.56 73.12
CA ASP A 6 46.95 -48.18 73.07
C ASP A 6 47.84 -47.83 71.88
N LYS A 7 47.32 -47.02 70.94
CA LYS A 7 48.19 -46.34 69.99
C LYS A 7 48.69 -45.02 70.60
N LYS A 8 49.89 -45.13 71.26
CA LYS A 8 50.68 -43.96 71.60
C LYS A 8 51.05 -43.23 70.27
N ALA A 9 50.37 -42.13 70.00
CA ALA A 9 50.70 -41.19 68.88
C ALA A 9 52.15 -40.75 69.05
N ASN A 10 52.90 -40.77 67.99
CA ASN A 10 54.32 -40.54 67.88
C ASN A 10 54.64 -39.01 68.03
N VAL A 11 54.67 -38.57 69.33
CA VAL A 11 54.96 -37.19 69.70
C VAL A 11 56.44 -36.82 69.54
N LYS A 12 57.31 -37.80 69.27
CA LYS A 12 58.75 -37.57 69.08
C LYS A 12 59.14 -36.93 67.76
N GLY A 13 58.33 -37.08 66.67
CA GLY A 13 58.62 -36.53 65.37
C GLY A 13 58.36 -35.00 65.31
N LEU A 14 57.28 -34.55 65.99
CA LEU A 14 56.96 -33.08 65.98
C LEU A 14 57.98 -32.30 66.84
N ARG A 15 58.49 -32.84 67.96
CA ARG A 15 59.47 -32.18 68.80
C ARG A 15 60.82 -32.01 68.05
N SER A 16 61.28 -32.99 67.26
CA SER A 16 62.54 -32.89 66.53
C SER A 16 62.45 -31.86 65.34
N LEU A 17 61.30 -31.68 64.74
CA LEU A 17 61.08 -30.68 63.73
C LEU A 17 61.07 -29.25 64.31
N LEU A 18 60.54 -29.06 65.57
CA LEU A 18 60.50 -27.80 66.26
C LEU A 18 61.90 -27.35 66.80
N TYR A 19 62.90 -28.28 66.92
CA TYR A 19 64.28 -27.93 67.27
C TYR A 19 65.20 -27.69 66.07
N ASN A 20 64.67 -27.83 64.83
CA ASN A 20 65.41 -27.50 63.66
C ASN A 20 65.24 -25.96 63.32
N ASN A 21 66.30 -25.19 63.56
CA ASN A 21 66.28 -23.73 63.37
C ASN A 21 65.77 -23.31 61.97
N LYS A 22 66.06 -24.06 60.92
CA LYS A 22 65.59 -23.77 59.55
C LYS A 22 64.08 -24.03 59.39
N PHE A 23 63.56 -25.12 60.06
CA PHE A 23 62.14 -25.44 60.08
C PHE A 23 61.31 -24.37 60.84
N VAL A 24 61.82 -23.98 62.06
CA VAL A 24 61.22 -22.97 62.90
C VAL A 24 61.18 -21.64 62.18
N LEU A 25 62.26 -21.27 61.47
CA LEU A 25 62.31 -20.03 60.64
C LEU A 25 61.29 -20.08 59.51
N LEU A 26 61.19 -21.24 58.79
CA LEU A 26 60.19 -21.39 57.74
C LEU A 26 58.77 -21.30 58.27
N LEU A 27 58.52 -21.99 59.38
CA LEU A 27 57.20 -22.00 60.03
C LEU A 27 56.80 -20.62 60.56
N SER A 28 57.75 -19.85 61.17
CA SER A 28 57.49 -18.50 61.64
C SER A 28 57.17 -17.56 60.51
N VAL A 29 57.84 -17.70 59.35
CA VAL A 29 57.52 -16.88 58.15
C VAL A 29 56.14 -17.20 57.62
N ILE A 30 55.77 -18.51 57.57
CA ILE A 30 54.41 -18.92 57.13
C ILE A 30 53.37 -18.38 58.11
N LEU A 31 53.59 -18.52 59.41
CA LEU A 31 52.66 -18.00 60.43
C LEU A 31 52.57 -16.48 60.42
N ALA A 32 53.72 -15.78 60.28
CA ALA A 32 53.73 -14.33 60.18
C ALA A 32 52.97 -13.88 58.91
N PHE A 33 53.16 -14.56 57.78
CA PHE A 33 52.44 -14.28 56.55
C PHE A 33 50.95 -14.57 56.70
N GLY A 34 50.58 -15.69 57.34
CA GLY A 34 49.20 -16.04 57.64
C GLY A 34 48.50 -15.03 58.54
N ILE A 35 49.21 -14.57 59.64
CA ILE A 35 48.70 -13.55 60.52
C ILE A 35 48.62 -12.19 59.78
N TRP A 36 49.59 -11.87 58.94
CA TRP A 36 49.58 -10.64 58.15
C TRP A 36 48.41 -10.66 57.17
N ILE A 37 48.16 -11.74 56.45
CA ILE A 37 47.00 -11.91 55.56
C ILE A 37 45.72 -11.75 56.36
N TRP A 38 45.58 -12.45 57.51
CA TRP A 38 44.37 -12.40 58.33
C TRP A 38 44.12 -10.95 58.85
N VAL A 39 45.11 -10.26 59.36
CA VAL A 39 45.02 -8.88 59.84
C VAL A 39 44.73 -7.92 58.66
N SER A 40 45.34 -8.18 57.49
CA SER A 40 45.12 -7.35 56.26
C SER A 40 43.68 -7.47 55.78
N ILE A 41 43.07 -8.67 55.88
CA ILE A 41 41.68 -8.90 55.54
C ILE A 41 40.75 -8.26 56.59
N GLU A 42 40.98 -8.51 57.87
CA GLU A 42 40.14 -8.05 59.00
C GLU A 42 40.17 -6.52 59.17
N LYS A 43 41.34 -5.93 58.99
CA LYS A 43 41.59 -4.47 59.13
C LYS A 43 41.57 -3.71 57.80
N SER A 44 41.11 -4.37 56.72
CA SER A 44 41.00 -3.68 55.43
C SER A 44 40.11 -2.45 55.55
N PRO A 45 40.58 -1.28 55.15
CA PRO A 45 39.76 -0.07 55.22
C PRO A 45 38.57 -0.19 54.24
N GLU A 46 37.42 0.29 54.66
CA GLU A 46 36.29 0.49 53.80
C GLU A 46 36.57 1.64 52.81
N VAL A 47 36.36 1.40 51.58
CA VAL A 47 36.49 2.39 50.49
C VAL A 47 35.22 2.44 49.68
N GLU A 48 34.99 3.60 49.09
CA GLU A 48 33.92 3.77 48.10
C GLU A 48 34.51 3.62 46.72
N VAL A 49 33.85 2.81 45.90
CA VAL A 49 34.19 2.56 44.47
C VAL A 49 32.97 2.80 43.63
N THR A 50 33.14 3.52 42.53
CA THR A 50 32.09 3.73 41.54
C THR A 50 32.27 2.77 40.39
N ILE A 51 31.22 2.00 40.10
CA ILE A 51 31.12 1.06 38.96
C ILE A 51 30.29 1.74 37.89
N SER A 52 30.91 2.02 36.76
CA SER A 52 30.33 2.82 35.70
C SER A 52 29.53 1.96 34.71
N SER A 53 28.53 2.60 34.06
CA SER A 53 27.79 2.07 32.92
C SER A 53 27.04 0.76 33.20
N VAL A 54 26.49 0.61 34.38
CA VAL A 54 25.62 -0.53 34.70
C VAL A 54 24.30 -0.40 33.93
N PRO A 55 23.90 -1.40 33.12
CA PRO A 55 22.68 -1.31 32.32
C PRO A 55 21.43 -1.36 33.20
N VAL A 56 20.47 -0.50 32.86
CA VAL A 56 19.16 -0.47 33.52
C VAL A 56 18.18 -1.35 32.74
N LYS A 57 17.56 -2.30 33.42
CA LYS A 57 16.49 -3.14 32.86
C LYS A 57 15.13 -2.51 33.19
N ILE A 58 14.28 -2.41 32.18
CA ILE A 58 12.88 -2.04 32.35
C ILE A 58 12.08 -3.32 32.20
N ASP A 59 11.55 -3.83 33.32
CA ASP A 59 10.77 -5.06 33.30
C ASP A 59 9.32 -4.76 32.97
N MET A 60 8.91 -5.23 31.81
CA MET A 60 7.53 -5.10 31.31
C MET A 60 6.67 -6.34 31.58
N ASP A 61 7.27 -7.48 31.92
CA ASP A 61 6.54 -8.73 32.10
C ASP A 61 5.59 -8.64 33.30
N ASN A 62 4.30 -8.92 33.06
CA ASN A 62 3.23 -8.81 34.07
C ASN A 62 3.11 -7.44 34.77
N SER A 63 3.70 -6.39 34.18
CA SER A 63 3.68 -5.02 34.71
C SER A 63 2.32 -4.34 34.45
N VAL A 64 2.05 -3.26 35.17
CA VAL A 64 0.86 -2.42 34.96
C VAL A 64 0.82 -1.85 33.53
N PRO A 65 1.92 -1.28 32.97
CA PRO A 65 1.89 -0.80 31.60
C PRO A 65 1.62 -1.90 30.57
N ALA A 66 2.13 -3.12 30.77
CA ALA A 66 1.84 -4.24 29.88
C ALA A 66 0.34 -4.61 29.87
N GLN A 67 -0.32 -4.59 31.02
CA GLN A 67 -1.76 -4.84 31.15
C GLN A 67 -2.60 -3.75 30.45
N LEU A 68 -2.07 -2.53 30.35
CA LEU A 68 -2.67 -1.41 29.64
C LEU A 68 -2.27 -1.34 28.15
N ASN A 69 -1.59 -2.34 27.62
CA ASN A 69 -1.02 -2.39 26.27
C ASN A 69 -0.08 -1.21 25.97
N LEU A 70 0.56 -0.65 26.99
CA LEU A 70 1.57 0.38 26.81
C LEU A 70 2.90 -0.26 26.40
N GLN A 71 3.57 0.34 25.44
CA GLN A 71 4.90 -0.01 24.97
C GLN A 71 5.87 1.13 25.25
N ILE A 72 7.14 0.83 25.24
CA ILE A 72 8.20 1.81 25.40
C ILE A 72 8.60 2.32 24.03
N PHE A 73 8.71 3.63 23.89
CA PHE A 73 9.16 4.32 22.68
C PHE A 73 10.39 5.18 22.94
N GLY A 74 11.17 5.43 21.88
CA GLY A 74 12.40 6.17 21.95
C GLY A 74 13.61 5.33 22.37
N ASP A 75 14.67 6.00 22.84
CA ASP A 75 15.88 5.30 23.32
C ASP A 75 15.58 4.58 24.64
N ASN A 76 15.91 3.30 24.71
CA ASN A 76 15.73 2.45 25.89
C ASN A 76 17.06 1.93 26.47
N ASN A 77 18.19 2.41 25.98
CA ASN A 77 19.53 2.05 26.45
C ASN A 77 19.98 2.94 27.62
N TYR A 78 19.39 2.72 28.78
CA TYR A 78 19.76 3.47 29.96
C TYR A 78 20.90 2.80 30.71
N THR A 79 21.87 3.60 31.17
CA THR A 79 22.96 3.16 32.05
C THR A 79 23.07 4.10 33.25
N VAL A 80 23.53 3.56 34.37
CA VAL A 80 23.81 4.33 35.61
C VAL A 80 25.10 3.85 36.23
N ASP A 81 25.75 4.75 36.97
CA ASP A 81 26.88 4.39 37.77
C ASP A 81 26.43 4.08 39.21
N ILE A 82 27.00 3.02 39.78
CA ILE A 82 26.70 2.58 41.15
C ILE A 82 27.87 2.84 42.02
N THR A 83 27.66 3.54 43.13
CA THR A 83 28.66 3.72 44.17
C THR A 83 28.46 2.69 45.28
N VAL A 84 29.46 1.90 45.51
CA VAL A 84 29.46 0.82 46.54
C VAL A 84 30.51 1.12 47.60
N LYS A 85 30.25 0.78 48.85
CA LYS A 85 31.13 0.89 49.99
C LYS A 85 31.38 -0.44 50.62
N GLY A 86 32.63 -0.77 50.86
CA GLY A 86 33.02 -2.01 51.51
C GLY A 86 34.53 -2.20 51.63
N LYS A 87 34.94 -3.38 52.08
CA LYS A 87 36.38 -3.70 52.18
C LYS A 87 37.03 -3.63 50.79
N LYS A 88 38.17 -2.96 50.69
CA LYS A 88 38.84 -2.65 49.43
C LYS A 88 39.00 -3.88 48.52
N PHE A 89 39.39 -5.03 49.04
CA PHE A 89 39.62 -6.21 48.25
C PHE A 89 38.32 -6.82 47.66
N ILE A 90 37.16 -6.54 48.28
CA ILE A 90 35.82 -6.95 47.77
C ILE A 90 35.38 -5.99 46.69
N VAL A 91 35.29 -4.68 46.99
CA VAL A 91 34.70 -3.70 46.09
C VAL A 91 35.53 -3.44 44.83
N SER A 92 36.88 -3.63 44.90
CA SER A 92 37.75 -3.51 43.73
C SER A 92 37.65 -4.67 42.73
N ALA A 93 37.00 -5.78 43.09
CA ALA A 93 36.78 -6.94 42.22
C ALA A 93 35.37 -6.92 41.59
N LEU A 94 34.54 -5.95 41.92
CA LEU A 94 33.17 -5.83 41.39
C LEU A 94 33.16 -5.24 39.98
N THR A 95 32.28 -5.77 39.16
CA THR A 95 32.06 -5.34 37.79
C THR A 95 30.58 -4.95 37.57
N ALA A 96 30.24 -4.36 36.44
CA ALA A 96 28.85 -4.03 36.12
C ALA A 96 27.92 -5.25 36.11
N ASP A 97 28.42 -6.42 35.74
CA ASP A 97 27.65 -7.68 35.69
C ASP A 97 27.24 -8.22 37.06
N ASP A 98 27.89 -7.72 38.14
CA ASP A 98 27.55 -8.11 39.51
C ASP A 98 26.31 -7.39 40.04
N PHE A 99 25.79 -6.43 39.29
CA PHE A 99 24.65 -5.60 39.69
C PHE A 99 23.49 -5.76 38.70
N SER A 100 22.30 -5.71 39.25
CA SER A 100 21.05 -5.60 38.50
C SER A 100 20.33 -4.34 38.90
N VAL A 101 20.20 -3.42 37.95
CA VAL A 101 19.42 -2.19 38.15
C VAL A 101 18.11 -2.35 37.38
N VAL A 102 17.00 -2.22 38.11
CA VAL A 102 15.67 -2.34 37.56
C VAL A 102 14.90 -1.05 37.76
N ALA A 103 14.30 -0.54 36.68
CA ALA A 103 13.36 0.57 36.74
C ALA A 103 11.97 0.08 37.15
N GLN A 104 11.39 0.71 38.17
CA GLN A 104 10.09 0.32 38.71
C GLN A 104 8.95 0.84 37.86
N THR A 105 8.14 -0.06 37.28
CA THR A 105 7.03 0.28 36.38
C THR A 105 5.65 0.29 37.07
N ASN A 106 5.59 0.02 38.36
CA ASN A 106 4.34 -0.16 39.13
C ASN A 106 3.41 1.06 39.13
N TYR A 107 3.94 2.24 38.89
CA TYR A 107 3.19 3.50 38.91
C TYR A 107 2.90 4.06 37.51
N VAL A 108 3.15 3.27 36.46
CA VAL A 108 2.86 3.66 35.08
C VAL A 108 1.42 3.25 34.76
N ASP A 109 0.50 4.18 34.87
CA ASP A 109 -0.95 3.99 34.72
C ASP A 109 -1.54 4.60 33.46
N SER A 110 -0.73 5.33 32.69
CA SER A 110 -1.18 6.06 31.50
C SER A 110 -0.01 6.37 30.56
N ALA A 111 -0.35 6.67 29.29
CA ALA A 111 0.59 7.11 28.28
C ALA A 111 1.31 8.41 28.67
N GLY A 112 2.50 8.63 28.11
CA GLY A 112 3.33 9.82 28.29
C GLY A 112 4.70 9.52 28.87
N LYS A 113 5.49 10.58 29.07
CA LYS A 113 6.81 10.50 29.71
C LYS A 113 6.62 10.24 31.20
N LYS A 114 7.21 9.18 31.71
CA LYS A 114 7.13 8.76 33.12
C LYS A 114 8.52 8.70 33.72
N SER A 115 8.64 9.21 34.93
CA SER A 115 9.87 9.13 35.71
C SER A 115 9.86 7.86 36.54
N LEU A 116 10.72 6.89 36.18
CA LEU A 116 10.80 5.60 36.82
C LEU A 116 11.90 5.59 37.88
N GLN A 117 11.58 5.17 39.09
CA GLN A 117 12.54 5.00 40.16
C GLN A 117 13.43 3.77 39.90
N LEU A 118 14.71 3.91 40.09
CA LEU A 118 15.68 2.83 39.93
C LEU A 118 15.92 2.12 41.25
N LYS A 119 15.99 0.78 41.17
CA LYS A 119 16.37 -0.08 42.29
C LYS A 119 17.57 -0.92 41.87
N ALA A 120 18.69 -0.72 42.53
CA ALA A 120 19.88 -1.53 42.35
C ALA A 120 19.91 -2.68 43.35
N THR A 121 20.29 -3.86 42.87
CA THR A 121 20.51 -5.06 43.70
C THR A 121 21.80 -5.75 43.22
N SER A 122 22.44 -6.47 44.09
CA SER A 122 23.60 -7.30 43.73
C SER A 122 23.30 -8.78 43.93
N ALA A 123 23.82 -9.62 43.05
CA ALA A 123 23.78 -11.07 43.16
C ALA A 123 24.89 -11.61 44.05
N LYS A 124 25.93 -10.84 44.37
CA LYS A 124 27.04 -11.21 45.25
C LYS A 124 26.71 -10.84 46.69
N SER A 125 27.14 -11.66 47.60
CA SER A 125 26.78 -11.63 49.02
C SER A 125 27.11 -10.33 49.76
N ASP A 126 26.47 -10.14 50.91
CA ASP A 126 26.29 -9.02 51.81
C ASP A 126 27.57 -8.37 52.45
N ASN A 127 28.71 -8.35 51.75
CA ASN A 127 29.97 -7.81 52.28
C ASN A 127 30.27 -6.39 51.78
N PHE A 128 29.33 -5.69 51.17
CA PHE A 128 29.40 -4.30 50.78
C PHE A 128 28.00 -3.69 50.71
N ASP A 129 27.92 -2.39 50.80
CA ASP A 129 26.69 -1.63 50.72
C ASP A 129 26.65 -0.80 49.42
N ILE A 130 25.48 -0.77 48.79
CA ILE A 130 25.20 0.18 47.66
C ILE A 130 24.86 1.52 48.31
N VAL A 131 25.76 2.50 48.17
CA VAL A 131 25.63 3.84 48.82
C VAL A 131 24.80 4.78 47.98
N GLY A 132 24.86 4.66 46.63
CA GLY A 132 24.12 5.53 45.77
C GLY A 132 24.20 5.15 44.30
N LEU A 133 23.33 5.80 43.53
CA LEU A 133 23.28 5.74 42.07
C LEU A 133 23.57 7.12 41.49
N SER A 134 24.21 7.22 40.35
CA SER A 134 24.43 8.50 39.66
C SER A 134 23.11 9.17 39.27
N LYS A 135 22.05 8.40 39.06
CA LYS A 135 20.67 8.83 38.82
C LYS A 135 19.73 7.90 39.58
N ASN A 136 18.79 8.48 40.33
CA ASN A 136 17.77 7.70 41.05
C ASN A 136 16.52 7.44 40.19
N TYR A 137 16.39 8.16 39.08
CA TYR A 137 15.25 8.10 38.17
C TYR A 137 15.73 8.17 36.71
N ILE A 138 14.96 7.52 35.84
CA ILE A 138 15.06 7.66 34.37
C ILE A 138 13.71 8.08 33.82
N GLU A 139 13.72 8.89 32.74
CA GLU A 139 12.50 9.22 32.02
C GLU A 139 12.31 8.24 30.87
N VAL A 140 11.14 7.60 30.82
CA VAL A 140 10.75 6.63 29.79
C VAL A 140 9.42 7.06 29.19
N TYR A 141 9.31 6.99 27.86
CA TYR A 141 8.08 7.31 27.17
C TYR A 141 7.24 6.05 26.91
N PHE A 142 6.06 6.04 27.48
CA PHE A 142 5.07 4.96 27.32
C PHE A 142 3.90 5.43 26.48
N ASP A 143 3.46 4.60 25.53
CA ASP A 143 2.24 4.83 24.77
C ASP A 143 1.70 3.50 24.23
N THR A 144 0.49 3.52 23.70
CA THR A 144 -0.05 2.42 22.92
C THR A 144 0.51 2.49 21.49
N TYR A 145 0.87 1.34 20.92
CA TYR A 145 1.27 1.26 19.52
C TYR A 145 0.03 1.42 18.62
N LYS A 146 0.16 2.25 17.59
CA LYS A 146 -0.89 2.49 16.62
C LYS A 146 -0.35 2.46 15.20
N GLU A 147 -1.13 1.84 14.31
CA GLU A 147 -0.95 1.93 12.86
C GLU A 147 -2.15 2.66 12.27
N THR A 148 -1.90 3.52 11.29
CA THR A 148 -2.95 4.27 10.60
C THR A 148 -2.58 4.40 9.13
N GLU A 149 -3.53 4.04 8.26
CA GLU A 149 -3.40 4.24 6.82
C GLU A 149 -3.61 5.72 6.48
N MET A 150 -2.66 6.30 5.74
CA MET A 150 -2.68 7.72 5.36
C MET A 150 -2.51 7.90 3.87
N ALA A 151 -3.30 8.82 3.29
CA ALA A 151 -3.21 9.17 1.88
C ALA A 151 -1.94 9.98 1.59
N LEU A 152 -1.32 9.69 0.45
CA LEU A 152 -0.19 10.44 -0.08
C LEU A 152 -0.65 11.72 -0.77
N LYS A 153 0.10 12.80 -0.53
CA LYS A 153 -0.05 14.07 -1.25
C LYS A 153 1.23 14.38 -2.02
N PRO A 154 1.14 14.70 -3.33
CA PRO A 154 2.33 15.05 -4.08
C PRO A 154 2.85 16.44 -3.71
N SER A 155 4.16 16.59 -3.67
CA SER A 155 4.86 17.87 -3.57
C SER A 155 6.03 17.89 -4.55
N ILE A 156 6.01 18.86 -5.49
CA ILE A 156 7.05 18.99 -6.50
C ILE A 156 7.76 20.32 -6.29
N ILE A 157 9.05 20.27 -6.02
CA ILE A 157 9.92 21.43 -5.94
C ILE A 157 10.53 21.64 -7.32
N ALA A 158 10.11 22.72 -8.01
CA ALA A 158 10.55 23.03 -9.35
C ALA A 158 11.26 24.39 -9.42
N PRO A 159 12.28 24.57 -10.29
CA PRO A 159 12.96 25.84 -10.45
C PRO A 159 11.98 26.90 -11.01
N GLY A 160 11.90 28.03 -10.33
CA GLY A 160 10.99 29.12 -10.70
C GLY A 160 9.50 28.75 -10.64
N ASN A 161 9.12 27.74 -9.85
CA ASN A 161 7.76 27.18 -9.75
C ASN A 161 7.19 26.66 -11.10
N LYS A 162 8.05 26.33 -12.04
CA LYS A 162 7.66 25.85 -13.37
C LYS A 162 7.92 24.34 -13.47
N THR A 163 6.88 23.54 -13.34
CA THR A 163 6.97 22.08 -13.35
C THR A 163 7.11 21.48 -14.74
N VAL A 164 6.47 22.07 -15.73
CA VAL A 164 6.47 21.59 -17.13
C VAL A 164 6.87 22.69 -18.10
N THR A 165 7.27 22.32 -19.31
CA THR A 165 7.62 23.27 -20.39
C THR A 165 6.41 24.05 -20.92
N ASP A 166 6.67 25.15 -21.64
CA ASP A 166 5.61 25.95 -22.24
C ASP A 166 4.77 25.15 -23.26
N GLY A 167 3.47 25.36 -23.24
CA GLY A 167 2.52 24.62 -24.08
C GLY A 167 2.16 23.23 -23.52
N CYS A 168 2.68 22.89 -22.35
CA CYS A 168 2.34 21.66 -21.63
C CYS A 168 1.68 21.97 -20.28
N ILE A 169 0.94 21.01 -19.75
CA ILE A 169 0.40 21.02 -18.40
C ILE A 169 0.81 19.73 -17.68
N LEU A 170 0.89 19.79 -16.38
CA LEU A 170 1.05 18.60 -15.54
C LEU A 170 -0.30 17.88 -15.44
N GLY A 171 -0.30 16.60 -15.79
CA GLY A 171 -1.47 15.73 -15.60
C GLY A 171 -1.66 15.32 -14.14
N ASN A 172 -2.68 14.53 -13.89
CA ASN A 172 -2.90 13.95 -12.56
C ASN A 172 -1.73 13.06 -12.19
N ILE A 173 -1.12 13.35 -11.04
CA ILE A 173 -0.02 12.56 -10.51
C ILE A 173 -0.56 11.20 -10.07
N VAL A 174 0.15 10.14 -10.45
CA VAL A 174 -0.20 8.76 -10.13
C VAL A 174 0.89 8.15 -9.25
N PHE A 175 0.49 7.58 -8.13
CA PHE A 175 1.37 6.81 -7.27
C PHE A 175 1.20 5.32 -7.53
N SER A 176 2.27 4.53 -7.36
CA SER A 176 2.18 3.06 -7.38
C SER A 176 1.29 2.53 -6.25
N LYS A 177 1.19 3.26 -5.13
CA LYS A 177 0.30 3.03 -4.01
C LYS A 177 -0.16 4.39 -3.47
N ASN A 178 -1.47 4.59 -3.33
CA ASN A 178 -2.03 5.89 -2.95
C ASN A 178 -2.00 6.17 -1.45
N THR A 179 -1.73 5.14 -0.64
CA THR A 179 -1.72 5.22 0.82
C THR A 179 -0.48 4.55 1.37
N VAL A 180 -0.08 4.94 2.57
CA VAL A 180 1.01 4.35 3.36
C VAL A 180 0.55 4.11 4.79
N ILE A 181 1.14 3.13 5.46
CA ILE A 181 0.89 2.88 6.88
C ILE A 181 1.91 3.66 7.70
N VAL A 182 1.39 4.55 8.54
CA VAL A 182 2.15 5.29 9.54
C VAL A 182 2.00 4.61 10.88
N SER A 183 3.11 4.32 11.56
CA SER A 183 3.15 3.56 12.80
C SER A 183 3.97 4.26 13.88
N GLY A 184 3.60 4.03 15.13
CA GLY A 184 4.30 4.58 16.29
C GLY A 184 3.40 4.76 17.51
N PRO A 185 3.80 5.66 18.45
CA PRO A 185 2.99 6.02 19.61
C PRO A 185 1.65 6.62 19.17
N SER A 186 0.56 6.16 19.75
CA SER A 186 -0.80 6.60 19.39
C SER A 186 -0.99 8.11 19.50
N THR A 187 -0.40 8.73 20.52
CA THR A 187 -0.49 10.18 20.71
C THR A 187 0.25 10.98 19.64
N GLU A 188 1.38 10.45 19.13
CA GLU A 188 2.14 11.06 18.04
C GLU A 188 1.48 10.77 16.68
N VAL A 189 1.07 9.52 16.42
CA VAL A 189 0.39 9.14 15.16
C VAL A 189 -0.89 9.95 14.95
N ASN A 190 -1.64 10.24 16.02
CA ASN A 190 -2.86 11.06 15.94
C ASN A 190 -2.57 12.53 15.55
N LYS A 191 -1.35 13.01 15.67
CA LYS A 191 -0.94 14.35 15.24
C LYS A 191 -0.55 14.42 13.78
N VAL A 192 -0.31 13.26 13.12
CA VAL A 192 -0.02 13.21 11.69
C VAL A 192 -1.32 13.42 10.92
N THR A 193 -1.34 14.39 10.00
CA THR A 193 -2.51 14.73 9.20
C THR A 193 -2.46 14.16 7.79
N SER A 194 -1.28 13.99 7.23
CA SER A 194 -1.04 13.40 5.90
C SER A 194 0.43 13.05 5.71
N VAL A 195 0.73 12.28 4.66
CA VAL A 195 2.09 12.03 4.21
C VAL A 195 2.32 12.71 2.88
N THR A 196 3.38 13.51 2.76
CA THR A 196 3.76 14.20 1.52
C THR A 196 4.85 13.42 0.82
N ALA A 197 4.61 13.10 -0.46
CA ALA A 197 5.59 12.53 -1.37
C ALA A 197 6.29 13.68 -2.10
N GLU A 198 7.47 14.07 -1.64
CA GLU A 198 8.23 15.21 -2.14
C GLU A 198 9.29 14.79 -3.15
N THR A 199 9.38 15.52 -4.24
CA THR A 199 10.46 15.38 -5.21
C THR A 199 10.94 16.72 -5.71
N SER A 200 12.22 16.82 -6.05
CA SER A 200 12.82 18.01 -6.64
C SER A 200 13.20 17.72 -8.09
N ILE A 201 12.81 18.59 -9.00
CA ILE A 201 13.21 18.55 -10.40
C ILE A 201 14.20 19.67 -10.70
N SER A 202 15.22 19.38 -11.53
CA SER A 202 16.27 20.34 -11.87
C SER A 202 15.88 21.28 -13.03
N ALA A 203 14.93 20.84 -13.86
CA ALA A 203 14.42 21.60 -15.02
C ALA A 203 12.94 21.25 -15.25
N PRO A 204 12.18 22.10 -15.94
CA PRO A 204 10.80 21.81 -16.34
C PRO A 204 10.72 20.51 -17.16
N LEU A 205 9.74 19.67 -16.81
CA LEU A 205 9.54 18.37 -17.44
C LEU A 205 9.10 18.52 -18.89
N THR A 206 9.66 17.72 -19.79
CA THR A 206 9.34 17.65 -21.22
C THR A 206 8.63 16.37 -21.61
N ALA A 207 8.65 15.36 -20.75
CA ALA A 207 8.03 14.06 -20.94
C ALA A 207 7.53 13.51 -19.59
N THR A 208 6.61 12.55 -19.65
CA THR A 208 6.14 11.83 -18.47
C THR A 208 7.31 11.24 -17.71
N THR A 209 7.43 11.57 -16.43
CA THR A 209 8.55 11.20 -15.59
C THR A 209 8.09 10.42 -14.37
N THR A 210 8.74 9.31 -14.09
CA THR A 210 8.50 8.51 -12.88
C THR A 210 9.72 8.58 -11.97
N VAL A 211 9.49 8.92 -10.71
CA VAL A 211 10.53 9.06 -9.68
C VAL A 211 10.14 8.35 -8.40
N THR A 212 11.11 8.09 -7.52
CA THR A 212 10.86 7.69 -6.14
C THR A 212 10.93 8.94 -5.28
N PRO A 213 9.81 9.44 -4.74
CA PRO A 213 9.79 10.63 -3.90
C PRO A 213 10.31 10.36 -2.49
N GLU A 214 10.74 11.39 -1.79
CA GLU A 214 10.96 11.36 -0.36
C GLU A 214 9.60 11.48 0.36
N LEU A 215 9.34 10.58 1.32
CA LEU A 215 8.10 10.61 2.08
C LEU A 215 8.31 11.40 3.37
N LYS A 216 7.48 12.42 3.60
CA LYS A 216 7.54 13.29 4.77
C LYS A 216 6.21 13.29 5.52
N LEU A 217 6.29 13.09 6.83
CA LEU A 217 5.13 13.22 7.71
C LEU A 217 4.73 14.69 7.83
N VAL A 218 3.44 14.96 7.75
CA VAL A 218 2.87 16.30 7.90
C VAL A 218 1.89 16.31 9.06
N GLY A 219 2.05 17.26 9.99
CA GLY A 219 1.19 17.38 11.15
C GLY A 219 1.82 18.31 12.19
N ALA A 220 2.24 17.76 13.32
CA ALA A 220 2.97 18.49 14.34
C ALA A 220 4.44 18.74 13.95
N ALA A 221 5.18 19.47 14.79
CA ALA A 221 6.61 19.68 14.60
C ALA A 221 7.39 18.34 14.61
N ALA A 222 8.53 18.29 13.94
CA ALA A 222 9.30 17.05 13.77
C ALA A 222 9.77 16.44 15.11
N ASP A 223 10.03 17.25 16.12
CA ASP A 223 10.39 16.81 17.48
C ASP A 223 9.21 16.17 18.22
N GLU A 224 7.97 16.48 17.84
CA GLU A 224 6.74 15.86 18.35
C GLU A 224 6.35 14.55 17.63
N LEU A 225 7.05 14.20 16.57
CA LEU A 225 6.82 13.00 15.76
C LEU A 225 8.07 12.10 15.71
N SER A 226 8.94 12.21 16.70
CA SER A 226 10.27 11.56 16.72
C SER A 226 10.21 10.03 16.74
N ASN A 227 9.10 9.46 17.20
CA ASN A 227 8.91 8.01 17.28
C ASN A 227 7.90 7.48 16.26
N VAL A 228 7.48 8.32 15.30
CA VAL A 228 6.58 7.93 14.22
C VAL A 228 7.38 7.59 12.99
N SER A 229 7.04 6.50 12.35
CA SER A 229 7.69 6.03 11.12
C SER A 229 6.66 5.55 10.10
N ILE A 230 7.07 5.54 8.83
CA ILE A 230 6.35 4.87 7.75
C ILE A 230 6.81 3.41 7.76
N LEU A 231 5.87 2.47 7.73
CA LEU A 231 6.17 1.04 7.83
C LEU A 231 7.07 0.58 6.66
N GLU A 232 8.03 -0.29 6.95
CA GLU A 232 8.87 -0.91 5.93
C GLU A 232 7.99 -1.64 4.89
N GLY A 233 8.31 -1.48 3.60
CA GLY A 233 7.50 -1.98 2.49
C GLY A 233 6.58 -0.92 1.86
N ASP A 234 6.25 0.15 2.58
CA ASP A 234 5.54 1.30 2.04
C ASP A 234 6.48 2.45 1.62
N THR A 235 7.80 2.28 1.78
CA THR A 235 8.81 3.31 1.45
C THR A 235 9.22 3.32 -0.03
N ALA A 236 9.04 2.22 -0.75
CA ALA A 236 9.42 2.09 -2.17
C ALA A 236 8.28 2.48 -3.12
N ILE A 237 7.71 3.67 -2.93
CA ILE A 237 6.62 4.18 -3.76
C ILE A 237 7.18 4.96 -4.94
N THR A 238 6.61 4.73 -6.13
CA THR A 238 6.91 5.55 -7.30
C THR A 238 5.81 6.58 -7.53
N MET A 239 6.22 7.76 -7.97
CA MET A 239 5.36 8.88 -8.34
C MET A 239 5.55 9.17 -9.82
N THR A 240 4.51 8.97 -10.61
CA THR A 240 4.50 9.29 -12.03
C THR A 240 3.84 10.65 -12.24
N MET A 241 4.57 11.54 -12.92
CA MET A 241 4.17 12.89 -13.27
C MET A 241 3.91 12.96 -14.78
N PRO A 242 2.64 12.80 -15.24
CA PRO A 242 2.32 12.86 -16.66
C PRO A 242 2.51 14.28 -17.19
N VAL A 243 3.18 14.41 -18.34
CA VAL A 243 3.27 15.66 -19.06
C VAL A 243 2.32 15.61 -20.25
N LEU A 244 1.36 16.56 -20.29
CA LEU A 244 0.35 16.64 -21.30
C LEU A 244 0.59 17.89 -22.14
N LYS A 245 0.60 17.73 -23.47
CA LYS A 245 0.69 18.86 -24.43
C LYS A 245 -0.70 19.36 -24.76
N LEU A 246 -0.86 20.68 -24.78
CA LEU A 246 -2.09 21.30 -25.21
C LEU A 246 -2.14 21.34 -26.74
N VAL A 247 -3.15 20.69 -27.30
CA VAL A 247 -3.35 20.59 -28.75
C VAL A 247 -4.80 20.87 -29.12
N GLU A 248 -5.00 21.47 -30.29
CA GLU A 248 -6.34 21.59 -30.88
C GLU A 248 -6.62 20.37 -31.75
N LEU A 249 -7.61 19.59 -31.39
CA LEU A 249 -8.03 18.41 -32.12
C LEU A 249 -9.38 18.59 -32.77
N PRO A 250 -9.56 18.16 -34.02
CA PRO A 250 -10.88 18.03 -34.62
C PRO A 250 -11.67 16.96 -33.89
N THR A 251 -12.96 17.20 -33.67
CA THR A 251 -13.86 16.23 -33.07
C THR A 251 -14.49 15.34 -34.13
N THR A 252 -14.60 14.07 -33.81
CA THR A 252 -15.20 13.03 -34.67
C THR A 252 -16.09 12.10 -33.87
N VAL A 253 -16.72 11.16 -34.53
CA VAL A 253 -17.52 10.09 -33.93
C VAL A 253 -17.19 8.76 -34.61
N THR A 254 -17.25 7.69 -33.87
CA THR A 254 -17.09 6.35 -34.40
C THR A 254 -18.45 5.73 -34.68
N PHE A 255 -18.58 5.01 -35.81
CA PHE A 255 -19.81 4.29 -36.13
C PHE A 255 -19.61 2.79 -35.90
N ARG A 256 -20.61 2.12 -35.30
CA ARG A 256 -20.66 0.69 -35.09
C ARG A 256 -21.84 0.07 -35.87
N ASN A 257 -21.67 -1.16 -36.31
CA ASN A 257 -22.67 -1.88 -37.11
C ASN A 257 -23.09 -1.14 -38.41
N ALA A 258 -22.20 -0.33 -38.94
CA ALA A 258 -22.43 0.37 -40.17
C ALA A 258 -22.42 -0.59 -41.36
N PRO A 259 -23.40 -0.47 -42.29
CA PRO A 259 -23.32 -1.23 -43.56
C PRO A 259 -22.08 -0.82 -44.38
N ALA A 260 -21.55 -1.72 -45.18
CA ALA A 260 -20.27 -1.55 -45.84
C ALA A 260 -20.19 -0.27 -46.70
N ASN A 261 -21.28 0.20 -47.28
CA ASN A 261 -21.33 1.41 -48.08
C ASN A 261 -21.02 2.69 -47.27
N TYR A 262 -21.09 2.65 -45.94
CA TYR A 262 -20.87 3.78 -45.05
C TYR A 262 -19.55 3.72 -44.26
N LEU A 263 -18.75 2.69 -44.48
CA LEU A 263 -17.45 2.51 -43.75
C LEU A 263 -16.34 3.40 -44.30
N ASP A 264 -16.36 3.74 -45.60
CA ASP A 264 -15.25 4.38 -46.29
C ASP A 264 -15.37 5.93 -46.37
N GLY A 265 -15.87 6.56 -45.31
CA GLY A 265 -15.94 8.04 -45.28
C GLY A 265 -17.12 8.65 -46.03
N ASN A 266 -18.06 7.84 -46.51
CA ASN A 266 -19.26 8.31 -47.22
C ASN A 266 -20.36 8.88 -46.30
N MET A 267 -20.09 8.94 -44.98
CA MET A 267 -21.01 9.47 -44.00
C MET A 267 -20.96 11.01 -43.94
N VAL A 268 -22.12 11.64 -44.08
CA VAL A 268 -22.25 13.08 -43.86
C VAL A 268 -22.71 13.34 -42.45
N PHE A 269 -21.78 13.78 -41.64
CA PHE A 269 -22.07 14.15 -40.25
C PHE A 269 -21.32 15.43 -39.86
N SER A 270 -21.74 16.06 -38.77
CA SER A 270 -21.07 17.16 -38.14
C SER A 270 -21.07 17.01 -36.61
N VAL A 271 -20.00 17.47 -35.99
CA VAL A 271 -19.87 17.51 -34.52
C VAL A 271 -19.74 18.96 -34.10
N SER A 272 -20.43 19.33 -33.05
CA SER A 272 -20.36 20.68 -32.48
C SER A 272 -20.05 20.62 -30.99
N PRO A 273 -18.94 21.24 -30.53
CA PRO A 273 -17.94 21.96 -31.30
C PRO A 273 -17.13 21.04 -32.23
N SER A 274 -16.70 21.55 -33.38
CA SER A 274 -15.94 20.80 -34.39
C SER A 274 -14.46 20.66 -34.09
N ARG A 275 -13.93 21.46 -33.18
CA ARG A 275 -12.57 21.42 -32.67
C ARG A 275 -12.60 21.73 -31.17
N ILE A 276 -11.67 21.13 -30.43
CA ILE A 276 -11.50 21.42 -29.01
C ILE A 276 -10.01 21.44 -28.63
N SER A 277 -9.71 22.22 -27.61
CA SER A 277 -8.41 22.16 -26.96
C SER A 277 -8.41 21.01 -25.95
N ALA A 278 -7.50 20.06 -26.15
CA ALA A 278 -7.32 18.89 -25.29
C ALA A 278 -5.88 18.80 -24.84
N ALA A 279 -5.71 18.26 -23.64
CA ALA A 279 -4.40 17.91 -23.11
C ALA A 279 -4.14 16.42 -23.38
N VAL A 280 -3.10 16.15 -24.16
CA VAL A 280 -2.73 14.84 -24.67
C VAL A 280 -1.35 14.45 -24.12
N PRO A 281 -1.11 13.20 -23.67
CA PRO A 281 0.22 12.76 -23.30
C PRO A 281 1.24 13.07 -24.40
N VAL A 282 2.36 13.70 -24.03
CA VAL A 282 3.38 14.15 -25.00
C VAL A 282 3.84 12.99 -25.90
N GLU A 283 3.92 11.80 -25.35
CA GLU A 283 4.36 10.58 -26.03
C GLU A 283 3.38 10.09 -27.12
N LYS A 284 2.12 10.54 -27.07
CA LYS A 284 1.05 10.12 -27.99
C LYS A 284 0.59 11.22 -28.94
N VAL A 285 1.11 12.43 -28.81
CA VAL A 285 0.66 13.61 -29.60
C VAL A 285 0.67 13.37 -31.11
N ASP A 286 1.73 12.75 -31.64
CA ASP A 286 1.89 12.52 -33.07
C ASP A 286 0.99 11.37 -33.61
N GLN A 287 0.40 10.60 -32.73
CA GLN A 287 -0.49 9.47 -33.07
C GLN A 287 -1.97 9.88 -33.03
N ILE A 288 -2.29 11.00 -32.38
CA ILE A 288 -3.66 11.44 -32.12
C ILE A 288 -3.99 12.58 -33.09
N THR A 289 -4.78 12.28 -34.13
CA THR A 289 -5.17 13.23 -35.15
C THR A 289 -6.56 13.80 -34.94
N SER A 290 -7.40 13.14 -34.14
CA SER A 290 -8.78 13.58 -33.84
C SER A 290 -9.23 13.00 -32.49
N LEU A 291 -10.27 13.61 -31.94
CA LEU A 291 -10.93 13.16 -30.73
C LEU A 291 -12.32 12.59 -31.08
N SER A 292 -12.51 11.29 -30.78
CA SER A 292 -13.84 10.67 -30.88
C SER A 292 -14.68 11.06 -29.66
N VAL A 293 -15.84 11.70 -29.89
CA VAL A 293 -16.75 12.10 -28.81
C VAL A 293 -17.68 11.01 -28.37
N GLY A 294 -17.71 9.87 -29.10
CA GLY A 294 -18.50 8.72 -28.76
C GLY A 294 -18.67 7.76 -29.94
N THR A 295 -19.45 6.71 -29.71
CA THR A 295 -19.79 5.71 -30.74
C THR A 295 -21.28 5.74 -30.99
N ILE A 296 -21.68 5.81 -32.27
CA ILE A 296 -23.05 5.75 -32.75
C ILE A 296 -23.28 4.36 -33.33
N ASP A 297 -24.31 3.65 -32.85
CA ASP A 297 -24.76 2.42 -33.48
C ASP A 297 -25.71 2.76 -34.64
N PHE A 298 -25.51 2.15 -35.80
CA PHE A 298 -26.38 2.38 -36.95
C PHE A 298 -27.83 1.99 -36.67
N SER A 299 -28.10 1.07 -35.75
CA SER A 299 -29.45 0.73 -35.32
C SER A 299 -30.19 1.91 -34.64
N GLU A 300 -29.49 2.94 -34.21
CA GLU A 300 -30.06 4.13 -33.60
C GLU A 300 -30.41 5.23 -34.61
N LEU A 301 -29.92 5.10 -35.86
CA LEU A 301 -30.12 6.11 -36.91
C LEU A 301 -31.41 5.83 -37.70
N ASP A 302 -32.26 6.87 -37.79
CA ASP A 302 -33.48 6.86 -38.61
C ASP A 302 -33.24 7.60 -39.94
N ALA A 303 -34.18 7.49 -40.87
CA ALA A 303 -34.19 8.27 -42.09
C ALA A 303 -34.28 9.78 -41.76
N GLY A 304 -33.54 10.62 -42.54
CA GLY A 304 -33.52 12.05 -42.32
C GLY A 304 -32.38 12.54 -41.42
N LEU A 305 -32.60 13.64 -40.71
CA LEU A 305 -31.60 14.26 -39.88
C LEU A 305 -31.64 13.68 -38.44
N ASN A 306 -30.59 12.99 -38.03
CA ASN A 306 -30.43 12.46 -36.69
C ASN A 306 -29.58 13.42 -35.83
N THR A 307 -29.98 13.66 -34.60
CA THR A 307 -29.22 14.48 -33.64
C THR A 307 -29.02 13.71 -32.36
N LEU A 308 -27.75 13.50 -32.02
CA LEU A 308 -27.34 12.77 -30.80
C LEU A 308 -26.49 13.71 -29.92
N ASN A 309 -26.55 13.52 -28.64
CA ASN A 309 -25.77 14.28 -27.66
C ASN A 309 -24.87 13.38 -26.85
N PHE A 310 -23.60 13.71 -26.78
CA PHE A 310 -22.60 13.01 -25.97
C PHE A 310 -22.11 13.95 -24.88
N LYS A 311 -21.93 13.41 -23.66
CA LYS A 311 -21.41 14.20 -22.56
C LYS A 311 -19.88 14.25 -22.61
N ALA A 312 -19.33 15.43 -22.36
CA ALA A 312 -17.89 15.62 -22.27
C ALA A 312 -17.26 14.81 -21.11
N SER A 313 -18.03 14.55 -20.05
CA SER A 313 -17.61 13.72 -18.92
C SER A 313 -17.35 12.24 -19.26
N ASP A 314 -17.94 11.75 -20.34
CA ASP A 314 -17.84 10.35 -20.74
C ASP A 314 -16.58 10.08 -21.57
N ILE A 315 -15.86 11.17 -21.95
CA ILE A 315 -14.57 11.09 -22.63
C ILE A 315 -13.47 11.00 -21.57
N THR A 316 -12.89 9.81 -21.44
CA THR A 316 -11.87 9.52 -20.43
C THR A 316 -10.44 9.51 -20.96
N ASP A 317 -10.27 9.36 -22.28
CA ASP A 317 -8.96 9.20 -22.90
C ASP A 317 -8.15 10.51 -22.99
N PHE A 318 -8.82 11.66 -22.83
CA PHE A 318 -8.25 13.00 -22.94
C PHE A 318 -8.80 13.94 -21.88
N MET A 319 -7.97 14.88 -21.47
CA MET A 319 -8.39 15.98 -20.60
C MET A 319 -8.84 17.16 -21.47
N ILE A 320 -10.15 17.41 -21.55
CA ILE A 320 -10.70 18.60 -22.21
C ILE A 320 -10.38 19.82 -21.34
N THR A 321 -9.68 20.81 -21.91
CA THR A 321 -9.22 21.97 -21.12
C THR A 321 -10.28 23.02 -20.97
N ASP A 322 -11.21 23.15 -21.95
CA ASP A 322 -12.35 24.06 -21.87
C ASP A 322 -13.51 23.47 -21.07
N GLN A 323 -13.57 23.82 -19.79
CA GLN A 323 -14.60 23.38 -18.84
C GLN A 323 -16.01 23.89 -19.16
N SER A 324 -16.19 24.80 -20.14
CA SER A 324 -17.51 25.28 -20.60
C SER A 324 -18.22 24.24 -21.47
N ILE A 325 -17.46 23.36 -22.13
CA ILE A 325 -17.97 22.28 -22.97
C ILE A 325 -18.50 21.16 -22.11
N LYS A 326 -19.82 21.05 -22.00
CA LYS A 326 -20.49 19.99 -21.25
C LYS A 326 -20.97 18.84 -22.13
N ASN A 327 -21.36 19.16 -23.37
CA ASN A 327 -21.93 18.22 -24.32
C ASN A 327 -21.41 18.47 -25.72
N PHE A 328 -21.33 17.40 -26.50
CA PHE A 328 -21.11 17.43 -27.96
C PHE A 328 -22.41 17.06 -28.64
N LYS A 329 -22.81 17.88 -29.59
CA LYS A 329 -23.95 17.61 -30.47
C LYS A 329 -23.43 17.01 -31.77
N VAL A 330 -23.88 15.79 -32.08
CA VAL A 330 -23.57 15.14 -33.35
C VAL A 330 -24.82 15.13 -34.21
N SER A 331 -24.69 15.62 -35.44
CA SER A 331 -25.77 15.61 -36.43
C SER A 331 -25.34 14.69 -37.58
N VAL A 332 -26.13 13.62 -37.80
CA VAL A 332 -25.90 12.66 -38.90
C VAL A 332 -27.00 12.84 -39.92
N ASN A 333 -26.64 13.12 -41.14
CA ASN A 333 -27.60 13.37 -42.21
C ASN A 333 -27.86 12.12 -43.04
N MET A 334 -29.07 11.53 -42.84
CA MET A 334 -29.60 10.40 -43.58
C MET A 334 -30.75 10.80 -44.51
N SER A 335 -30.65 12.05 -45.05
CA SER A 335 -31.64 12.52 -46.03
C SER A 335 -31.59 11.68 -47.29
N GLY A 336 -32.76 11.36 -47.88
CA GLY A 336 -32.89 10.51 -49.06
C GLY A 336 -33.02 9.04 -48.74
N MET A 337 -32.91 8.67 -47.45
CA MET A 337 -33.25 7.33 -46.98
C MET A 337 -34.76 7.17 -46.79
N THR A 338 -35.27 5.97 -46.98
CA THR A 338 -36.64 5.60 -46.70
C THR A 338 -36.68 4.37 -45.78
N SER A 339 -37.83 4.05 -45.24
CA SER A 339 -37.98 2.90 -44.38
C SER A 339 -39.07 1.93 -44.87
N GLY A 340 -38.87 0.64 -44.62
CA GLY A 340 -39.87 -0.41 -44.86
C GLY A 340 -39.94 -1.37 -43.65
N LEU A 341 -41.08 -2.07 -43.54
CA LEU A 341 -41.28 -3.10 -42.50
C LEU A 341 -41.15 -4.47 -43.14
N PHE A 342 -40.32 -5.29 -42.55
CA PHE A 342 -40.00 -6.64 -43.02
C PHE A 342 -40.10 -7.66 -41.92
N SER A 343 -39.93 -8.93 -42.25
CA SER A 343 -39.85 -10.03 -41.30
C SER A 343 -38.66 -10.92 -41.62
N VAL A 344 -37.94 -11.38 -40.59
CA VAL A 344 -36.90 -12.39 -40.74
C VAL A 344 -37.52 -13.76 -40.51
N PRO A 345 -37.50 -14.68 -41.50
CA PRO A 345 -37.99 -16.04 -41.33
C PRO A 345 -37.21 -16.76 -40.24
N ALA A 346 -37.88 -17.68 -39.52
CA ALA A 346 -37.23 -18.52 -38.52
C ALA A 346 -36.05 -19.34 -39.09
N ALA A 347 -36.12 -19.77 -40.34
CA ALA A 347 -35.06 -20.47 -41.02
C ALA A 347 -33.77 -19.66 -41.21
N ASN A 348 -33.87 -18.31 -41.17
CA ASN A 348 -32.74 -17.39 -41.35
C ASN A 348 -32.15 -16.96 -40.02
N VAL A 349 -32.60 -17.55 -38.90
CA VAL A 349 -32.04 -17.32 -37.57
C VAL A 349 -31.14 -18.49 -37.20
N THR A 350 -29.85 -18.30 -37.15
CA THR A 350 -28.86 -19.33 -36.88
C THR A 350 -28.08 -19.06 -35.60
N ILE A 351 -27.88 -20.11 -34.79
CA ILE A 351 -27.02 -20.02 -33.62
C ILE A 351 -25.61 -20.46 -34.05
N THR A 352 -24.65 -19.65 -33.65
CA THR A 352 -23.22 -19.93 -33.75
C THR A 352 -22.60 -19.84 -32.35
N GLY A 353 -21.49 -20.54 -32.10
CA GLY A 353 -20.83 -20.47 -30.82
C GLY A 353 -21.69 -20.92 -29.64
N GLN A 354 -22.22 -22.16 -29.70
CA GLN A 354 -22.92 -22.77 -28.57
C GLN A 354 -22.09 -22.68 -27.28
N LYS A 355 -22.75 -22.33 -26.18
CA LYS A 355 -22.08 -22.27 -24.88
C LYS A 355 -21.78 -23.66 -24.37
N GLN A 356 -20.56 -23.91 -23.94
CA GLN A 356 -20.17 -25.21 -23.38
C GLN A 356 -21.06 -25.59 -22.19
N GLY A 357 -21.57 -26.85 -22.20
CA GLY A 357 -22.51 -27.36 -21.20
C GLY A 357 -23.98 -27.06 -21.48
N TYR A 358 -24.31 -26.39 -22.60
CA TYR A 358 -25.68 -26.09 -22.99
C TYR A 358 -25.93 -26.46 -24.46
N ASN A 359 -27.15 -26.94 -24.71
CA ASN A 359 -27.70 -27.09 -26.07
C ASN A 359 -28.84 -26.08 -26.21
N SER A 360 -28.60 -25.02 -27.00
CA SER A 360 -29.55 -23.94 -27.19
C SER A 360 -30.19 -24.01 -28.58
N VAL A 361 -31.52 -23.90 -28.62
CA VAL A 361 -32.30 -23.88 -29.87
C VAL A 361 -33.16 -22.61 -29.91
N VAL A 362 -33.37 -22.08 -31.12
CA VAL A 362 -34.28 -20.96 -31.37
C VAL A 362 -35.72 -21.43 -31.25
N THR A 363 -36.51 -20.78 -30.37
CA THR A 363 -37.93 -21.09 -30.20
C THR A 363 -38.87 -20.06 -30.82
N SER A 364 -38.33 -18.85 -31.16
CA SER A 364 -39.13 -17.82 -31.82
C SER A 364 -39.43 -18.15 -33.28
N ASN A 365 -40.64 -17.84 -33.75
CA ASN A 365 -41.08 -18.04 -35.13
C ASN A 365 -40.56 -16.96 -36.11
N GLY A 366 -39.25 -16.64 -35.99
CA GLY A 366 -38.65 -15.50 -36.72
C GLY A 366 -38.83 -14.15 -35.97
N ILE A 367 -38.57 -13.08 -36.66
CA ILE A 367 -38.69 -11.72 -36.14
C ILE A 367 -39.59 -10.91 -37.08
N SER A 368 -40.69 -10.41 -36.56
CA SER A 368 -41.64 -9.59 -37.33
C SER A 368 -41.47 -8.09 -37.02
N GLY A 369 -41.89 -7.24 -37.97
CA GLY A 369 -41.91 -5.79 -37.79
C GLY A 369 -40.50 -5.16 -37.76
N VAL A 370 -39.56 -5.76 -38.48
CA VAL A 370 -38.20 -5.21 -38.62
C VAL A 370 -38.24 -3.99 -39.50
N LYS A 371 -37.95 -2.82 -38.92
CA LYS A 371 -37.82 -1.56 -39.68
C LYS A 371 -36.44 -1.51 -40.31
N LEU A 372 -36.38 -1.64 -41.63
CA LEU A 372 -35.16 -1.45 -42.39
C LEU A 372 -35.15 -0.01 -42.95
N ILE A 373 -33.96 0.56 -43.03
CA ILE A 373 -33.69 1.92 -43.55
C ILE A 373 -32.63 1.79 -44.62
N GLY A 374 -32.78 2.55 -45.69
CA GLY A 374 -31.83 2.60 -46.79
C GLY A 374 -32.35 3.44 -47.98
N PRO A 375 -31.59 3.51 -49.08
CA PRO A 375 -32.06 4.14 -50.30
C PRO A 375 -33.38 3.48 -50.80
N ALA A 376 -34.27 4.29 -51.40
CA ALA A 376 -35.57 3.79 -51.84
C ALA A 376 -35.47 2.60 -52.82
N ASP A 377 -34.47 2.67 -53.73
CA ASP A 377 -34.22 1.59 -54.69
C ASP A 377 -33.74 0.28 -54.03
N SER A 378 -32.97 0.37 -52.95
CA SER A 378 -32.52 -0.75 -52.15
C SER A 378 -33.69 -1.36 -51.37
N ILE A 379 -34.44 -0.53 -50.62
CA ILE A 379 -35.58 -0.99 -49.82
C ILE A 379 -36.63 -1.71 -50.70
N SER A 380 -36.89 -1.24 -51.90
CA SER A 380 -37.87 -1.83 -52.82
C SER A 380 -37.49 -3.25 -53.34
N LYS A 381 -36.21 -3.59 -53.26
CA LYS A 381 -35.66 -4.90 -53.72
C LYS A 381 -35.51 -5.92 -52.58
N ILE A 382 -35.66 -5.49 -51.34
CA ILE A 382 -35.49 -6.37 -50.16
C ILE A 382 -36.62 -7.42 -50.16
N ASN A 383 -36.20 -8.67 -50.01
CA ASN A 383 -37.10 -9.77 -49.71
C ASN A 383 -36.70 -10.48 -48.43
N PRO A 384 -37.59 -11.27 -47.78
CA PRO A 384 -37.30 -11.88 -46.47
C PRO A 384 -36.10 -12.81 -46.50
N ASP A 385 -35.75 -13.45 -47.62
CA ASP A 385 -34.62 -14.38 -47.74
C ASP A 385 -33.26 -13.65 -47.69
N MET A 386 -33.23 -12.32 -47.91
CA MET A 386 -32.04 -11.52 -47.78
C MET A 386 -31.74 -11.16 -46.33
N LEU A 387 -32.68 -11.40 -45.41
CA LEU A 387 -32.54 -11.03 -44.00
C LEU A 387 -32.07 -12.23 -43.19
N SER A 388 -31.02 -12.06 -42.41
CA SER A 388 -30.48 -13.13 -41.57
C SER A 388 -30.05 -12.62 -40.20
N VAL A 389 -30.06 -13.53 -39.24
CA VAL A 389 -29.55 -13.30 -37.90
C VAL A 389 -28.54 -14.39 -37.57
N LYS A 390 -27.36 -14.00 -37.14
CA LYS A 390 -26.36 -14.90 -36.58
C LYS A 390 -26.22 -14.60 -35.12
N LEU A 391 -26.63 -15.51 -34.26
CA LEU A 391 -26.59 -15.39 -32.83
C LEU A 391 -25.37 -16.17 -32.29
N ASP A 392 -24.34 -15.44 -31.91
CA ASP A 392 -23.14 -16.01 -31.23
C ASP A 392 -23.36 -16.01 -29.72
N LEU A 393 -23.49 -17.22 -29.15
CA LEU A 393 -23.74 -17.41 -27.71
C LEU A 393 -22.49 -17.44 -26.87
N THR A 394 -21.28 -17.36 -27.44
CA THR A 394 -20.03 -17.41 -26.66
C THR A 394 -19.89 -16.27 -25.67
N SER A 395 -20.39 -15.09 -26.01
CA SER A 395 -20.31 -13.87 -25.20
C SER A 395 -21.50 -13.66 -24.25
N TYR A 396 -22.51 -14.57 -24.29
CA TYR A 396 -23.71 -14.44 -23.47
C TYR A 396 -23.68 -15.35 -22.23
N ASP A 397 -24.33 -14.89 -21.16
CA ASP A 397 -24.59 -15.70 -19.95
C ASP A 397 -25.82 -16.57 -20.20
N VAL A 398 -25.59 -17.74 -20.86
CA VAL A 398 -26.63 -18.70 -21.17
C VAL A 398 -27.02 -19.47 -19.91
N LYS A 399 -28.33 -19.52 -19.61
CA LYS A 399 -28.95 -20.26 -18.50
C LYS A 399 -29.97 -21.27 -19.05
N GLU A 400 -30.26 -22.28 -18.25
CA GLU A 400 -31.30 -23.25 -18.58
C GLU A 400 -32.69 -22.59 -18.69
N GLY A 401 -33.46 -22.99 -19.71
CA GLY A 401 -34.78 -22.43 -19.97
C GLY A 401 -34.79 -21.38 -21.08
N GLU A 402 -35.89 -20.62 -21.14
CA GLU A 402 -36.12 -19.59 -22.17
C GLU A 402 -35.43 -18.28 -21.83
N GLN A 403 -34.68 -17.72 -22.80
CA GLN A 403 -34.03 -16.43 -22.72
C GLN A 403 -34.26 -15.61 -23.98
N LYS A 404 -34.50 -14.30 -23.82
CA LYS A 404 -34.55 -13.33 -24.92
C LYS A 404 -33.16 -12.69 -25.08
N ILE A 405 -32.57 -12.83 -26.26
CA ILE A 405 -31.24 -12.32 -26.56
C ILE A 405 -31.34 -11.28 -27.66
N PRO A 406 -30.73 -10.10 -27.47
CA PRO A 406 -30.69 -9.06 -28.50
C PRO A 406 -29.84 -9.53 -29.67
N VAL A 407 -30.28 -9.22 -30.88
CA VAL A 407 -29.65 -9.70 -32.11
C VAL A 407 -29.47 -8.57 -33.12
N LEU A 408 -28.41 -8.70 -33.92
CA LEU A 408 -28.18 -7.84 -35.07
C LEU A 408 -28.76 -8.51 -36.31
N ILE A 409 -29.60 -7.76 -37.07
CA ILE A 409 -30.15 -8.22 -38.34
C ILE A 409 -29.20 -7.79 -39.45
N THR A 410 -28.78 -8.74 -40.26
CA THR A 410 -27.90 -8.55 -41.41
C THR A 410 -28.69 -8.64 -42.68
N VAL A 411 -28.49 -7.70 -43.59
CA VAL A 411 -29.05 -7.73 -44.94
C VAL A 411 -28.00 -8.27 -45.92
N THR A 412 -28.29 -9.38 -46.56
CA THR A 412 -27.38 -9.99 -47.52
C THR A 412 -27.67 -9.47 -48.93
N GLY A 413 -26.61 -9.11 -49.66
CA GLY A 413 -26.74 -8.63 -51.06
C GLY A 413 -26.98 -7.11 -51.23
N ASP A 414 -27.20 -6.39 -50.14
CA ASP A 414 -27.23 -4.90 -50.15
C ASP A 414 -26.32 -4.36 -49.06
N THR A 415 -25.48 -3.42 -49.39
CA THR A 415 -24.47 -2.81 -48.53
C THR A 415 -24.86 -1.43 -48.00
N ALA A 416 -26.08 -0.95 -48.30
CA ALA A 416 -26.55 0.39 -47.93
C ALA A 416 -27.78 0.37 -47.01
N VAL A 417 -28.27 -0.84 -46.60
CA VAL A 417 -29.47 -1.01 -45.78
C VAL A 417 -29.09 -1.48 -44.40
N TRP A 418 -29.75 -0.98 -43.37
CA TRP A 418 -29.58 -1.36 -41.98
C TRP A 418 -30.92 -1.53 -41.26
N ALA A 419 -30.91 -2.31 -40.17
CA ALA A 419 -32.08 -2.46 -39.30
C ALA A 419 -32.06 -1.40 -38.19
N HIS A 420 -33.17 -0.65 -38.06
CA HIS A 420 -33.35 0.37 -37.04
C HIS A 420 -34.08 -0.22 -35.82
N GLY A 421 -33.50 0.01 -34.63
CA GLY A 421 -34.00 -0.49 -33.35
C GLY A 421 -33.32 -1.76 -32.86
N THR A 422 -33.75 -2.25 -31.71
CA THR A 422 -33.23 -3.48 -31.11
C THR A 422 -34.21 -4.61 -31.26
N TYR A 423 -33.78 -5.74 -31.80
CA TYR A 423 -34.57 -6.92 -32.02
C TYR A 423 -34.09 -8.06 -31.12
N TYR A 424 -34.99 -8.99 -30.84
CA TYR A 424 -34.70 -10.09 -29.91
C TYR A 424 -35.10 -11.42 -30.54
N VAL A 425 -34.33 -12.44 -30.20
CA VAL A 425 -34.65 -13.84 -30.48
C VAL A 425 -34.82 -14.56 -29.16
N THR A 426 -35.85 -15.42 -29.07
CA THR A 426 -36.00 -16.29 -27.92
C THR A 426 -35.32 -17.63 -28.22
N ILE A 427 -34.46 -18.03 -27.30
CA ILE A 427 -33.83 -19.35 -27.31
C ILE A 427 -34.31 -20.15 -26.11
N ASN A 428 -34.32 -21.46 -26.22
CA ASN A 428 -34.45 -22.37 -25.08
C ASN A 428 -33.19 -23.22 -24.99
N SER A 429 -32.57 -23.17 -23.81
CA SER A 429 -31.31 -23.85 -23.52
C SER A 429 -31.55 -24.97 -22.52
N THR A 430 -31.05 -26.15 -22.82
CA THR A 430 -31.04 -27.33 -21.95
C THR A 430 -29.61 -27.68 -21.58
N ALA A 431 -29.39 -28.15 -20.36
CA ALA A 431 -28.08 -28.67 -19.98
C ALA A 431 -27.71 -29.84 -20.92
N SER A 432 -26.50 -29.78 -21.48
CA SER A 432 -25.98 -30.89 -22.26
C SER A 432 -25.35 -31.90 -21.31
N GLU A 433 -25.87 -33.13 -21.28
CA GLU A 433 -25.16 -34.24 -20.64
C GLU A 433 -23.79 -34.41 -21.32
N GLN A 434 -22.71 -34.37 -20.49
CA GLN A 434 -21.34 -34.65 -20.94
C GLN A 434 -21.15 -36.10 -21.28
#